data_0ca707f50534107f6dcbe440012e2f6d
#
_entry.id   0ca707f50534107f6dcbe440012e2f6d
#
_cell.length_a   1.000
_cell.length_b   1.000
_cell.length_c   1.000
_cell.angle_alpha   90.00
_cell.angle_beta   90.00
_cell.angle_gamma   90.00
#
_symmetry.space_group_name_H-M   'P 1'
#
loop_
_entity.id
_entity.type
_entity.pdbx_description
1 polymer ?
#
loop_
_entity_poly.entity_id
_entity_poly.type
_entity_poly.pdbx_seq_one_letter_code
_entity_poly.pdbx_strand_id
1 'polypeptide(L)'
;MITKRIIPCLDVRNGRVVKGTNFQGLRDVNNPVELGKFYSDCGADELVFYDITASAEGRALFTDILTEVARTIFIPLTVGGGINSLSDFDRVLKCGADKVSVNSGAIRNPSLVGEAAKRYGDQCVVLSADIKRVNGVFHVFAKGGREDTGMEAIEWIRRCVGDGAGEVVVNSIDTDGVKKGFDLELLKAVSDAVEVPVIASGGAGCMEDFVTLFKTLPKVDAGLAATIFHFGEVKIPDLKGLLGENDISVRL
;
A
#
# COMPACT_ATOMS: atom_id res chain seq x y z
N MET A 1 -21.19 -10.69 -0.80
CA MET A 1 -20.59 -9.43 -0.29
C MET A 1 -19.10 -9.60 -0.36
N ILE A 2 -18.35 -8.63 -0.88
CA ILE A 2 -16.87 -8.71 -0.94
C ILE A 2 -16.33 -8.44 0.47
N THR A 3 -15.42 -9.28 0.96
CA THR A 3 -14.80 -9.11 2.29
C THR A 3 -13.79 -7.98 2.28
N LYS A 4 -13.73 -7.21 3.38
CA LYS A 4 -12.69 -6.19 3.57
C LYS A 4 -11.37 -6.84 3.95
N ARG A 5 -10.26 -6.31 3.41
CA ARG A 5 -8.92 -6.84 3.65
C ARG A 5 -8.19 -5.99 4.69
N ILE A 6 -7.45 -6.65 5.57
CA ILE A 6 -6.53 -6.03 6.55
C ILE A 6 -5.12 -6.34 6.11
N ILE A 7 -4.37 -5.29 5.79
CA ILE A 7 -3.08 -5.39 5.10
C ILE A 7 -1.96 -4.75 5.94
N PRO A 8 -1.06 -5.53 6.54
CA PRO A 8 0.19 -5.01 7.09
C PRO A 8 1.13 -4.55 5.98
N CYS A 9 1.88 -3.46 6.23
CA CYS A 9 2.90 -2.95 5.33
C CYS A 9 4.29 -3.01 5.97
N LEU A 10 5.25 -3.65 5.29
CA LEU A 10 6.66 -3.69 5.65
C LEU A 10 7.41 -2.58 4.91
N ASP A 11 7.72 -1.49 5.59
CA ASP A 11 8.64 -0.46 5.07
C ASP A 11 10.07 -0.95 5.29
N VAL A 12 10.77 -1.35 4.22
CA VAL A 12 12.12 -1.94 4.31
C VAL A 12 13.18 -0.94 3.88
N ARG A 13 14.23 -0.83 4.70
CA ARG A 13 15.45 -0.07 4.42
C ARG A 13 16.66 -0.89 4.85
N ASN A 14 17.67 -1.01 3.98
CA ASN A 14 18.90 -1.78 4.26
C ASN A 14 18.62 -3.20 4.77
N GLY A 15 17.59 -3.86 4.23
CA GLY A 15 17.21 -5.22 4.61
C GLY A 15 16.51 -5.36 5.97
N ARG A 16 16.12 -4.27 6.61
CA ARG A 16 15.40 -4.25 7.88
C ARG A 16 14.06 -3.54 7.73
N VAL A 17 13.04 -4.01 8.44
CA VAL A 17 11.79 -3.27 8.58
C VAL A 17 12.02 -2.07 9.46
N VAL A 18 11.61 -0.90 8.98
CA VAL A 18 11.75 0.37 9.70
C VAL A 18 10.42 1.09 9.73
N LYS A 19 10.22 1.98 10.70
CA LYS A 19 9.06 2.87 10.76
C LYS A 19 9.43 4.23 11.34
N GLY A 20 8.81 5.27 10.77
CA GLY A 20 8.91 6.66 11.22
C GLY A 20 7.56 7.35 11.16
N THR A 21 7.53 8.65 11.39
CA THR A 21 6.35 9.51 11.24
C THR A 21 6.57 10.44 10.05
N ASN A 22 5.56 10.61 9.18
CA ASN A 22 5.65 11.42 7.95
C ASN A 22 6.92 11.11 7.13
N PHE A 23 7.25 9.80 6.98
CA PHE A 23 8.45 9.30 6.30
C PHE A 23 9.79 9.78 6.89
N GLN A 24 9.82 10.24 8.14
CA GLN A 24 11.01 10.74 8.85
C GLN A 24 11.25 10.00 10.17
N GLY A 25 12.46 10.11 10.73
CA GLY A 25 12.77 9.57 12.05
C GLY A 25 12.73 8.03 12.14
N LEU A 26 13.17 7.33 11.07
CA LEU A 26 13.08 5.88 10.94
C LEU A 26 13.80 5.13 12.06
N ARG A 27 13.09 4.21 12.71
CA ARG A 27 13.61 3.27 13.72
C ARG A 27 13.53 1.85 13.17
N ASP A 28 14.49 1.01 13.53
CA ASP A 28 14.47 -0.43 13.22
C ASP A 28 13.33 -1.09 14.01
N VAL A 29 12.59 -1.96 13.36
CA VAL A 29 11.48 -2.70 13.95
C VAL A 29 11.83 -4.19 14.08
N ASN A 30 12.12 -4.88 12.94
CA ASN A 30 12.38 -6.32 12.94
C ASN A 30 12.98 -6.80 11.60
N ASN A 31 13.25 -8.12 11.54
CA ASN A 31 13.56 -8.83 10.30
C ASN A 31 12.29 -8.96 9.43
N PRO A 32 12.31 -8.61 8.14
CA PRO A 32 11.13 -8.66 7.28
C PRO A 32 10.59 -10.08 7.06
N VAL A 33 11.43 -11.10 7.08
CA VAL A 33 11.00 -12.51 6.92
C VAL A 33 10.21 -12.98 8.13
N GLU A 34 10.73 -12.74 9.33
CA GLU A 34 10.06 -13.10 10.60
C GLU A 34 8.73 -12.35 10.74
N LEU A 35 8.74 -11.05 10.43
CA LEU A 35 7.55 -10.23 10.57
C LEU A 35 6.49 -10.56 9.51
N GLY A 36 6.90 -10.86 8.28
CA GLY A 36 6.01 -11.32 7.21
C GLY A 36 5.33 -12.65 7.58
N LYS A 37 6.12 -13.62 8.08
CA LYS A 37 5.58 -14.88 8.58
C LYS A 37 4.58 -14.66 9.72
N PHE A 38 4.94 -13.83 10.70
CA PHE A 38 4.05 -13.50 11.81
C PHE A 38 2.70 -12.97 11.34
N TYR A 39 2.67 -12.02 10.39
CA TYR A 39 1.40 -11.50 9.86
C TYR A 39 0.61 -12.53 9.06
N SER A 40 1.28 -13.36 8.27
CA SER A 40 0.64 -14.47 7.56
C SER A 40 -0.04 -15.43 8.54
N ASP A 41 0.65 -15.81 9.63
CA ASP A 41 0.14 -16.71 10.67
C ASP A 41 -0.98 -16.05 11.51
N CYS A 42 -0.98 -14.72 11.66
CA CYS A 42 -2.01 -13.97 12.38
C CYS A 42 -3.27 -13.68 11.55
N GLY A 43 -3.35 -14.17 10.31
CA GLY A 43 -4.54 -14.02 9.48
C GLY A 43 -4.65 -12.66 8.77
N ALA A 44 -3.54 -12.00 8.44
CA ALA A 44 -3.55 -10.90 7.49
C ALA A 44 -4.08 -11.38 6.14
N ASP A 45 -4.78 -10.52 5.40
CA ASP A 45 -5.37 -10.89 4.11
C ASP A 45 -4.41 -10.74 2.94
N GLU A 46 -3.40 -9.91 3.09
CA GLU A 46 -2.34 -9.60 2.13
C GLU A 46 -1.16 -8.99 2.87
N LEU A 47 0.04 -9.04 2.31
CA LEU A 47 1.22 -8.36 2.82
C LEU A 47 1.76 -7.39 1.77
N VAL A 48 2.09 -6.17 2.18
CA VAL A 48 2.78 -5.20 1.34
C VAL A 48 4.24 -5.09 1.78
N PHE A 49 5.16 -5.13 0.81
CA PHE A 49 6.59 -4.96 1.01
C PHE A 49 7.07 -3.76 0.18
N TYR A 50 7.48 -2.69 0.83
CA TYR A 50 8.04 -1.51 0.20
C TYR A 50 9.52 -1.33 0.53
N ASP A 51 10.41 -1.34 -0.48
CA ASP A 51 11.76 -0.82 -0.34
C ASP A 51 11.70 0.72 -0.45
N ILE A 52 11.63 1.39 0.69
CA ILE A 52 11.36 2.83 0.77
C ILE A 52 12.53 3.72 0.35
N THR A 53 13.72 3.15 0.11
CA THR A 53 14.90 3.91 -0.33
C THR A 53 15.33 3.62 -1.76
N ALA A 54 14.89 2.51 -2.36
CA ALA A 54 15.31 2.09 -3.69
C ALA A 54 15.05 3.16 -4.76
N SER A 55 13.88 3.81 -4.74
CA SER A 55 13.53 4.86 -5.71
C SER A 55 14.36 6.14 -5.52
N ALA A 56 14.66 6.52 -4.29
CA ALA A 56 15.45 7.71 -3.99
C ALA A 56 16.95 7.50 -4.25
N GLU A 57 17.44 6.28 -4.02
CA GLU A 57 18.83 5.89 -4.21
C GLU A 57 19.14 5.43 -5.64
N GLY A 58 18.12 5.28 -6.49
CA GLY A 58 18.27 4.82 -7.88
C GLY A 58 18.81 3.40 -8.00
N ARG A 59 18.60 2.54 -6.99
CA ARG A 59 19.06 1.14 -6.96
C ARG A 59 17.92 0.14 -7.16
N ALA A 60 18.30 -1.09 -7.45
CA ALA A 60 17.35 -2.20 -7.48
C ALA A 60 16.87 -2.57 -6.08
N LEU A 61 15.66 -3.12 -6.00
CA LEU A 61 15.05 -3.67 -4.79
C LEU A 61 15.85 -4.87 -4.26
N PHE A 62 15.80 -5.14 -2.96
CA PHE A 62 16.44 -6.28 -2.28
C PHE A 62 15.74 -7.60 -2.63
N THR A 63 16.18 -8.26 -3.71
CA THR A 63 15.55 -9.48 -4.25
C THR A 63 15.72 -10.71 -3.36
N ASP A 64 16.86 -10.84 -2.68
CA ASP A 64 17.15 -12.01 -1.84
C ASP A 64 16.19 -12.06 -0.65
N ILE A 65 16.04 -10.93 0.06
CA ILE A 65 15.11 -10.80 1.19
C ILE A 65 13.67 -10.98 0.72
N LEU A 66 13.31 -10.40 -0.43
CA LEU A 66 11.97 -10.56 -1.01
C LEU A 66 11.66 -12.03 -1.27
N THR A 67 12.61 -12.78 -1.85
CA THR A 67 12.45 -14.21 -2.13
C THR A 67 12.25 -15.02 -0.85
N GLU A 68 12.98 -14.68 0.22
CA GLU A 68 12.80 -15.34 1.52
C GLU A 68 11.43 -15.02 2.13
N VAL A 69 10.97 -13.77 2.09
CA VAL A 69 9.62 -13.39 2.53
C VAL A 69 8.57 -14.18 1.76
N ALA A 70 8.64 -14.17 0.43
CA ALA A 70 7.67 -14.86 -0.43
C ALA A 70 7.58 -16.37 -0.17
N ARG A 71 8.69 -17.01 0.25
CA ARG A 71 8.71 -18.45 0.59
C ARG A 71 8.08 -18.78 1.94
N THR A 72 7.95 -17.82 2.83
CA THR A 72 7.50 -18.04 4.22
C THR A 72 6.06 -17.65 4.47
N ILE A 73 5.42 -16.92 3.57
CA ILE A 73 4.04 -16.46 3.70
C ILE A 73 3.10 -17.26 2.78
N PHE A 74 1.82 -17.33 3.16
CA PHE A 74 0.77 -18.02 2.40
C PHE A 74 -0.41 -17.10 2.06
N ILE A 75 -0.15 -15.79 2.06
CA ILE A 75 -1.08 -14.73 1.69
C ILE A 75 -0.50 -13.94 0.51
N PRO A 76 -1.32 -13.27 -0.32
CA PRO A 76 -0.84 -12.46 -1.44
C PRO A 76 0.21 -11.44 -1.01
N LEU A 77 1.24 -11.27 -1.85
CA LEU A 77 2.37 -10.37 -1.63
C LEU A 77 2.38 -9.27 -2.69
N THR A 78 2.15 -8.03 -2.27
CA THR A 78 2.34 -6.84 -3.10
C THR A 78 3.69 -6.22 -2.82
N VAL A 79 4.48 -5.96 -3.86
CA VAL A 79 5.86 -5.45 -3.74
C VAL A 79 6.03 -4.14 -4.50
N GLY A 80 6.66 -3.16 -3.86
CA GLY A 80 6.99 -1.88 -4.47
C GLY A 80 8.31 -1.29 -3.98
N GLY A 81 8.65 -0.14 -4.53
CA GLY A 81 9.92 0.54 -4.31
C GLY A 81 10.93 0.29 -5.44
N GLY A 82 11.39 1.37 -6.07
CA GLY A 82 12.38 1.29 -7.15
C GLY A 82 11.90 0.66 -8.46
N ILE A 83 10.60 0.49 -8.67
CA ILE A 83 10.01 -0.08 -9.89
C ILE A 83 9.92 1.01 -10.96
N ASN A 84 10.63 0.82 -12.10
CA ASN A 84 10.76 1.84 -13.14
C ASN A 84 10.62 1.29 -14.56
N SER A 85 10.59 -0.03 -14.73
CA SER A 85 10.59 -0.69 -16.02
C SER A 85 9.89 -2.05 -15.95
N LEU A 86 9.53 -2.62 -17.10
CA LEU A 86 9.02 -3.98 -17.20
C LEU A 86 10.01 -5.02 -16.68
N SER A 87 11.33 -4.77 -16.80
CA SER A 87 12.34 -5.67 -16.24
C SER A 87 12.31 -5.69 -14.71
N ASP A 88 11.91 -4.58 -14.07
CA ASP A 88 11.70 -4.55 -12.62
C ASP A 88 10.46 -5.37 -12.23
N PHE A 89 9.36 -5.28 -13.00
CA PHE A 89 8.20 -6.14 -12.83
C PHE A 89 8.57 -7.62 -12.94
N ASP A 90 9.26 -8.02 -14.03
CA ASP A 90 9.72 -9.40 -14.22
C ASP A 90 10.55 -9.90 -13.02
N ARG A 91 11.48 -9.08 -12.54
CA ARG A 91 12.35 -9.43 -11.43
C ARG A 91 11.56 -9.67 -10.15
N VAL A 92 10.63 -8.78 -9.81
CA VAL A 92 9.85 -8.84 -8.57
C VAL A 92 8.86 -10.02 -8.61
N LEU A 93 8.17 -10.23 -9.73
CA LEU A 93 7.26 -11.38 -9.90
C LEU A 93 8.00 -12.72 -9.84
N LYS A 94 9.22 -12.81 -10.40
CA LYS A 94 10.06 -14.01 -10.32
C LYS A 94 10.57 -14.30 -8.90
N CYS A 95 10.64 -13.30 -8.03
CA CYS A 95 10.97 -13.47 -6.62
C CYS A 95 9.78 -13.98 -5.78
N GLY A 96 8.57 -14.07 -6.37
CA GLY A 96 7.37 -14.60 -5.73
C GLY A 96 6.35 -13.56 -5.31
N ALA A 97 6.44 -12.31 -5.80
CA ALA A 97 5.36 -11.34 -5.64
C ALA A 97 4.14 -11.71 -6.51
N ASP A 98 2.95 -11.48 -6.00
CA ASP A 98 1.68 -11.61 -6.74
C ASP A 98 1.31 -10.32 -7.46
N LYS A 99 1.66 -9.17 -6.88
CA LYS A 99 1.37 -7.85 -7.42
C LYS A 99 2.59 -6.93 -7.32
N VAL A 100 2.67 -5.99 -8.24
CA VAL A 100 3.75 -4.98 -8.27
C VAL A 100 3.16 -3.59 -8.14
N SER A 101 3.62 -2.89 -7.11
CA SER A 101 3.18 -1.53 -6.79
C SER A 101 4.13 -0.48 -7.38
N VAL A 102 3.59 0.47 -8.14
CA VAL A 102 4.34 1.52 -8.82
C VAL A 102 3.78 2.91 -8.50
N ASN A 103 4.66 3.87 -8.22
CA ASN A 103 4.37 5.30 -8.09
C ASN A 103 5.32 6.11 -8.97
N SER A 104 6.49 6.48 -8.49
CA SER A 104 7.44 7.37 -9.19
C SER A 104 7.86 6.86 -10.58
N GLY A 105 7.85 5.54 -10.79
CA GLY A 105 8.11 4.94 -12.11
C GLY A 105 7.01 5.26 -13.11
N ALA A 106 5.74 5.18 -12.70
CA ALA A 106 4.59 5.54 -13.52
C ALA A 106 4.53 7.05 -13.79
N ILE A 107 4.87 7.88 -12.79
CA ILE A 107 4.94 9.33 -12.95
C ILE A 107 5.98 9.72 -14.02
N ARG A 108 7.16 9.08 -14.02
CA ARG A 108 8.23 9.33 -15.00
C ARG A 108 7.93 8.76 -16.39
N ASN A 109 7.32 7.61 -16.44
CA ASN A 109 6.92 6.92 -17.66
C ASN A 109 5.47 6.44 -17.55
N PRO A 110 4.48 7.26 -17.91
CA PRO A 110 3.07 6.90 -17.82
C PRO A 110 2.67 5.66 -18.63
N SER A 111 3.40 5.31 -19.70
CA SER A 111 3.11 4.09 -20.47
C SER A 111 3.41 2.79 -19.71
N LEU A 112 4.23 2.86 -18.63
CA LEU A 112 4.64 1.69 -17.86
C LEU A 112 3.45 0.91 -17.29
N VAL A 113 2.40 1.61 -16.83
CA VAL A 113 1.18 0.99 -16.29
C VAL A 113 0.51 0.13 -17.36
N GLY A 114 0.25 0.71 -18.53
CA GLY A 114 -0.42 0.01 -19.64
C GLY A 114 0.43 -1.11 -20.25
N GLU A 115 1.74 -0.93 -20.34
CA GLU A 115 2.65 -1.96 -20.80
C GLU A 115 2.72 -3.14 -19.81
N ALA A 116 2.74 -2.87 -18.49
CA ALA A 116 2.72 -3.89 -17.46
C ALA A 116 1.39 -4.64 -17.43
N ALA A 117 0.26 -3.93 -17.48
CA ALA A 117 -1.08 -4.52 -17.53
C ALA A 117 -1.26 -5.45 -18.73
N LYS A 118 -0.79 -5.02 -19.90
CA LYS A 118 -0.82 -5.81 -21.13
C LYS A 118 0.00 -7.10 -21.05
N ARG A 119 1.10 -7.08 -20.31
CA ARG A 119 2.04 -8.20 -20.23
C ARG A 119 1.71 -9.17 -19.09
N TYR A 120 1.26 -8.68 -17.95
CA TYR A 120 1.07 -9.47 -16.73
C TYR A 120 -0.38 -9.56 -16.26
N GLY A 121 -1.27 -8.80 -16.87
CA GLY A 121 -2.66 -8.62 -16.45
C GLY A 121 -2.83 -7.46 -15.46
N ASP A 122 -3.98 -6.81 -15.54
CA ASP A 122 -4.32 -5.64 -14.70
C ASP A 122 -4.21 -5.97 -13.20
N GLN A 123 -4.61 -7.18 -12.81
CA GLN A 123 -4.57 -7.67 -11.42
C GLN A 123 -3.16 -7.70 -10.82
N CYS A 124 -2.10 -7.69 -11.64
CA CYS A 124 -0.71 -7.62 -11.18
C CYS A 124 -0.21 -6.19 -10.97
N VAL A 125 -0.95 -5.16 -11.44
CA VAL A 125 -0.51 -3.78 -11.43
C VAL A 125 -1.25 -2.99 -10.37
N VAL A 126 -0.52 -2.54 -9.35
CA VAL A 126 -1.04 -1.68 -8.28
C VAL A 126 -0.49 -0.27 -8.44
N LEU A 127 -1.36 0.72 -8.60
CA LEU A 127 -0.96 2.12 -8.50
C LEU A 127 -0.83 2.49 -7.02
N SER A 128 0.35 2.86 -6.57
CA SER A 128 0.54 3.51 -5.25
C SER A 128 0.57 5.01 -5.46
N ALA A 129 -0.39 5.73 -4.90
CA ALA A 129 -0.49 7.17 -5.03
C ALA A 129 -0.19 7.85 -3.68
N ASP A 130 0.99 8.49 -3.58
CA ASP A 130 1.34 9.33 -2.44
C ASP A 130 0.69 10.70 -2.64
N ILE A 131 -0.26 11.05 -1.79
CA ILE A 131 -1.13 12.22 -1.99
C ILE A 131 -1.06 13.17 -0.79
N LYS A 132 -0.99 14.45 -1.09
CA LYS A 132 -1.02 15.53 -0.10
C LYS A 132 -1.91 16.67 -0.55
N ARG A 133 -2.56 17.37 0.40
CA ARG A 133 -3.26 18.63 0.11
C ARG A 133 -2.27 19.77 -0.06
N VAL A 134 -2.36 20.42 -1.22
CA VAL A 134 -1.61 21.65 -1.54
C VAL A 134 -2.62 22.71 -1.94
N ASN A 135 -2.74 23.79 -1.15
CA ASN A 135 -3.71 24.86 -1.39
C ASN A 135 -5.17 24.38 -1.61
N GLY A 136 -5.58 23.35 -0.88
CA GLY A 136 -6.95 22.78 -0.96
C GLY A 136 -7.17 21.77 -2.09
N VAL A 137 -6.15 21.47 -2.91
CA VAL A 137 -6.20 20.49 -4.00
C VAL A 137 -5.35 19.27 -3.62
N PHE A 138 -5.79 18.07 -4.00
CA PHE A 138 -5.03 16.84 -3.82
C PHE A 138 -3.97 16.70 -4.92
N HIS A 139 -2.70 16.79 -4.55
CA HIS A 139 -1.57 16.62 -5.46
C HIS A 139 -0.91 15.24 -5.27
N VAL A 140 -0.45 14.68 -6.38
CA VAL A 140 0.40 13.48 -6.38
C VAL A 140 1.85 13.84 -6.09
N PHE A 141 2.47 13.06 -5.22
CA PHE A 141 3.88 13.21 -4.86
C PHE A 141 4.71 12.04 -5.38
N ALA A 142 5.93 12.35 -5.81
CA ALA A 142 6.94 11.39 -6.21
C ALA A 142 8.00 11.17 -5.12
N LYS A 143 8.91 10.22 -5.35
CA LYS A 143 10.11 9.94 -4.52
C LYS A 143 9.79 9.69 -3.04
N GLY A 144 8.71 8.93 -2.78
CA GLY A 144 8.27 8.64 -1.42
C GLY A 144 7.80 9.91 -0.70
N GLY A 145 6.90 10.66 -1.31
CA GLY A 145 6.27 11.84 -0.72
C GLY A 145 7.15 13.11 -0.64
N ARG A 146 8.30 13.13 -1.32
CA ARG A 146 9.28 14.24 -1.20
C ARG A 146 9.18 15.30 -2.29
N GLU A 147 8.57 14.97 -3.42
CA GLU A 147 8.51 15.86 -4.59
C GLU A 147 7.06 16.04 -5.04
N ASP A 148 6.55 17.27 -4.93
CA ASP A 148 5.26 17.63 -5.50
C ASP A 148 5.35 17.65 -7.02
N THR A 149 4.51 16.86 -7.69
CA THR A 149 4.48 16.80 -9.15
C THR A 149 3.60 17.89 -9.78
N GLY A 150 2.81 18.58 -8.97
CA GLY A 150 1.78 19.53 -9.44
C GLY A 150 0.58 18.87 -10.13
N MET A 151 0.56 17.53 -10.24
CA MET A 151 -0.56 16.79 -10.86
C MET A 151 -1.71 16.64 -9.87
N GLU A 152 -2.94 16.87 -10.36
CA GLU A 152 -4.15 16.59 -9.59
C GLU A 152 -4.32 15.06 -9.43
N ALA A 153 -4.57 14.62 -8.20
CA ALA A 153 -4.49 13.22 -7.83
C ALA A 153 -5.61 12.36 -8.44
N ILE A 154 -6.84 12.88 -8.49
CA ILE A 154 -7.99 12.11 -9.00
C ILE A 154 -7.88 11.91 -10.52
N GLU A 155 -7.45 12.94 -11.25
CA GLU A 155 -7.21 12.83 -12.69
C GLU A 155 -6.08 11.83 -13.00
N TRP A 156 -4.99 11.88 -12.21
CA TRP A 156 -3.88 10.94 -12.35
C TRP A 156 -4.31 9.50 -12.10
N ILE A 157 -5.06 9.25 -11.02
CA ILE A 157 -5.55 7.91 -10.69
C ILE A 157 -6.49 7.38 -11.76
N ARG A 158 -7.46 8.21 -12.23
CA ARG A 158 -8.36 7.82 -13.33
C ARG A 158 -7.60 7.42 -14.59
N ARG A 159 -6.57 8.18 -14.94
CA ARG A 159 -5.72 7.87 -16.08
C ARG A 159 -5.03 6.52 -15.90
N CYS A 160 -4.35 6.30 -14.77
CA CYS A 160 -3.64 5.04 -14.52
C CYS A 160 -4.59 3.83 -14.49
N VAL A 161 -5.80 3.97 -13.93
CA VAL A 161 -6.82 2.92 -13.96
C VAL A 161 -7.29 2.67 -15.39
N GLY A 162 -7.51 3.72 -16.19
CA GLY A 162 -7.82 3.60 -17.61
C GLY A 162 -6.71 2.94 -18.44
N ASP A 163 -5.46 3.10 -18.02
CA ASP A 163 -4.29 2.46 -18.63
C ASP A 163 -4.10 0.99 -18.17
N GLY A 164 -4.83 0.52 -17.13
CA GLY A 164 -4.82 -0.87 -16.69
C GLY A 164 -4.25 -1.11 -15.28
N ALA A 165 -4.19 -0.11 -14.42
CA ALA A 165 -3.97 -0.36 -12.99
C ALA A 165 -5.19 -1.08 -12.41
N GLY A 166 -5.02 -2.32 -11.92
CA GLY A 166 -6.10 -3.15 -11.40
C GLY A 166 -6.42 -2.90 -9.93
N GLU A 167 -5.63 -2.09 -9.22
CA GLU A 167 -5.82 -1.74 -7.82
C GLU A 167 -5.12 -0.41 -7.50
N VAL A 168 -5.64 0.35 -6.54
CA VAL A 168 -5.06 1.63 -6.11
C VAL A 168 -4.80 1.63 -4.61
N VAL A 169 -3.55 1.87 -4.20
CA VAL A 169 -3.19 2.22 -2.81
C VAL A 169 -3.15 3.75 -2.70
N VAL A 170 -3.97 4.29 -1.83
CA VAL A 170 -4.04 5.73 -1.53
C VAL A 170 -3.27 6.00 -0.24
N ASN A 171 -2.06 6.55 -0.36
CA ASN A 171 -1.24 6.96 0.78
C ASN A 171 -1.48 8.43 1.08
N SER A 172 -2.25 8.75 2.13
CA SER A 172 -2.40 10.13 2.59
C SER A 172 -1.17 10.56 3.38
N ILE A 173 -0.34 11.44 2.80
CA ILE A 173 0.84 12.01 3.46
C ILE A 173 0.42 12.86 4.66
N ASP A 174 -0.72 13.55 4.57
CA ASP A 174 -1.22 14.43 5.62
C ASP A 174 -1.57 13.67 6.92
N THR A 175 -1.97 12.42 6.79
CA THR A 175 -2.38 11.58 7.94
C THR A 175 -1.37 10.49 8.30
N ASP A 176 -0.33 10.23 7.47
CA ASP A 176 0.62 9.14 7.73
C ASP A 176 1.35 9.31 9.07
N GLY A 177 1.26 8.29 9.91
CA GLY A 177 1.87 8.27 11.25
C GLY A 177 1.20 9.16 12.30
N VAL A 178 0.14 9.90 11.92
CA VAL A 178 -0.56 10.84 12.83
C VAL A 178 -1.47 10.11 13.82
N LYS A 179 -1.96 8.90 13.48
CA LYS A 179 -2.85 8.07 14.31
C LYS A 179 -4.16 8.77 14.74
N LYS A 180 -4.79 9.50 13.83
CA LYS A 180 -6.08 10.20 14.05
C LYS A 180 -7.19 9.76 13.09
N GLY A 181 -7.04 8.58 12.51
CA GLY A 181 -7.96 8.02 11.53
C GLY A 181 -7.50 8.26 10.09
N PHE A 182 -8.11 7.52 9.18
CA PHE A 182 -7.87 7.61 7.73
C PHE A 182 -8.40 8.94 7.16
N ASP A 183 -7.82 9.40 6.05
CA ASP A 183 -8.30 10.57 5.31
C ASP A 183 -9.57 10.25 4.51
N LEU A 184 -10.72 10.30 5.19
CA LEU A 184 -12.00 9.91 4.60
C LEU A 184 -12.41 10.78 3.40
N GLU A 185 -12.03 12.06 3.39
CA GLU A 185 -12.35 12.97 2.28
C GLU A 185 -11.60 12.56 1.01
N LEU A 186 -10.28 12.35 1.11
CA LEU A 186 -9.46 11.87 0.01
C LEU A 186 -9.94 10.49 -0.49
N LEU A 187 -10.15 9.56 0.44
CA LEU A 187 -10.58 8.20 0.10
C LEU A 187 -11.95 8.16 -0.56
N LYS A 188 -12.88 9.04 -0.12
CA LYS A 188 -14.17 9.21 -0.78
C LYS A 188 -14.01 9.70 -2.21
N ALA A 189 -13.20 10.75 -2.42
CA ALA A 189 -12.96 11.31 -3.74
C ALA A 189 -12.38 10.26 -4.70
N VAL A 190 -11.43 9.43 -4.23
CA VAL A 190 -10.83 8.36 -5.04
C VAL A 190 -11.84 7.24 -5.29
N SER A 191 -12.49 6.69 -4.24
CA SER A 191 -13.41 5.56 -4.37
C SER A 191 -14.68 5.86 -5.17
N ASP A 192 -15.05 7.13 -5.31
CA ASP A 192 -16.13 7.57 -6.22
C ASP A 192 -15.63 7.78 -7.66
N ALA A 193 -14.33 7.88 -7.85
CA ALA A 193 -13.73 8.18 -9.16
C ALA A 193 -13.34 6.94 -9.97
N VAL A 194 -13.19 5.77 -9.31
CA VAL A 194 -12.72 4.51 -9.94
C VAL A 194 -13.58 3.33 -9.50
N GLU A 195 -13.56 2.25 -10.32
CA GLU A 195 -14.30 1.00 -10.04
C GLU A 195 -13.36 -0.17 -9.66
N VAL A 196 -12.04 0.06 -9.66
CA VAL A 196 -11.05 -0.93 -9.18
C VAL A 196 -10.94 -0.86 -7.66
N PRO A 197 -10.46 -1.93 -6.99
CA PRO A 197 -10.26 -1.94 -5.56
C PRO A 197 -9.40 -0.79 -5.05
N VAL A 198 -9.84 -0.16 -3.96
CA VAL A 198 -9.14 0.95 -3.29
C VAL A 198 -8.66 0.51 -1.91
N ILE A 199 -7.37 0.68 -1.66
CA ILE A 199 -6.71 0.41 -0.38
C ILE A 199 -6.42 1.75 0.31
N ALA A 200 -6.98 1.93 1.51
CA ALA A 200 -6.72 3.09 2.35
C ALA A 200 -5.39 2.92 3.10
N SER A 201 -4.51 3.91 3.04
CA SER A 201 -3.21 3.93 3.72
C SER A 201 -2.92 5.28 4.35
N GLY A 202 -2.38 5.26 5.57
CA GLY A 202 -2.04 6.45 6.36
C GLY A 202 -3.15 6.89 7.31
N GLY A 203 -2.80 7.07 8.60
CA GLY A 203 -3.66 7.67 9.60
C GLY A 203 -4.23 6.72 10.65
N ALA A 204 -4.35 5.42 10.41
CA ALA A 204 -4.88 4.47 11.38
C ALA A 204 -4.12 4.50 12.71
N GLY A 205 -4.85 4.68 13.81
CA GLY A 205 -4.33 4.72 15.19
C GLY A 205 -4.93 3.67 16.10
N CYS A 206 -6.16 3.20 15.81
CA CYS A 206 -6.87 2.20 16.61
C CYS A 206 -7.79 1.34 15.73
N MET A 207 -8.43 0.33 16.33
CA MET A 207 -9.34 -0.57 15.61
C MET A 207 -10.60 0.15 15.10
N GLU A 208 -11.10 1.12 15.84
CA GLU A 208 -12.28 1.91 15.53
C GLU A 208 -12.12 2.75 14.26
N ASP A 209 -10.89 3.10 13.89
CA ASP A 209 -10.61 3.82 12.64
C ASP A 209 -10.97 2.96 11.42
N PHE A 210 -10.75 1.65 11.49
CA PHE A 210 -11.16 0.71 10.43
C PHE A 210 -12.67 0.53 10.38
N VAL A 211 -13.34 0.47 11.54
CA VAL A 211 -14.81 0.43 11.60
C VAL A 211 -15.39 1.69 10.96
N THR A 212 -14.85 2.86 11.32
CA THR A 212 -15.27 4.16 10.76
C THR A 212 -15.03 4.20 9.25
N LEU A 213 -13.85 3.77 8.78
CA LEU A 213 -13.52 3.70 7.36
C LEU A 213 -14.55 2.90 6.58
N PHE A 214 -14.77 1.64 6.95
CA PHE A 214 -15.58 0.72 6.15
C PHE A 214 -17.09 1.00 6.26
N LYS A 215 -17.56 1.56 7.38
CA LYS A 215 -18.95 2.02 7.52
C LYS A 215 -19.22 3.28 6.71
N THR A 216 -18.28 4.23 6.72
CA THR A 216 -18.44 5.51 6.03
C THR A 216 -18.23 5.36 4.52
N LEU A 217 -17.26 4.54 4.13
CA LEU A 217 -16.83 4.36 2.74
C LEU A 217 -16.88 2.88 2.33
N PRO A 218 -18.09 2.31 2.10
CA PRO A 218 -18.24 0.89 1.78
C PRO A 218 -17.60 0.48 0.44
N LYS A 219 -17.24 1.42 -0.43
CA LYS A 219 -16.48 1.20 -1.66
C LYS A 219 -14.99 0.99 -1.43
N VAL A 220 -14.43 1.35 -0.27
CA VAL A 220 -13.04 1.07 0.07
C VAL A 220 -12.90 -0.40 0.44
N ASP A 221 -11.95 -1.12 -0.19
CA ASP A 221 -11.83 -2.57 -0.13
C ASP A 221 -10.86 -3.06 0.92
N ALA A 222 -9.91 -2.22 1.32
CA ALA A 222 -8.89 -2.61 2.30
C ALA A 222 -8.42 -1.43 3.15
N GLY A 223 -7.96 -1.76 4.37
CA GLY A 223 -7.20 -0.87 5.23
C GLY A 223 -5.78 -1.38 5.41
N LEU A 224 -4.80 -0.55 5.06
CA LEU A 224 -3.38 -0.82 5.19
C LEU A 224 -2.81 -0.02 6.35
N ALA A 225 -2.05 -0.68 7.23
CA ALA A 225 -1.35 -0.02 8.32
C ALA A 225 -0.01 -0.70 8.61
N ALA A 226 0.89 0.03 9.25
CA ALA A 226 2.21 -0.44 9.65
C ALA A 226 2.42 -0.26 11.15
N THR A 227 2.49 0.96 11.63
CA THR A 227 2.87 1.32 13.00
C THR A 227 2.09 0.57 14.07
N ILE A 228 0.76 0.58 14.00
CA ILE A 228 -0.12 -0.01 15.03
C ILE A 228 0.00 -1.53 15.09
N PHE A 229 0.32 -2.18 13.96
CA PHE A 229 0.57 -3.62 13.91
C PHE A 229 1.98 -3.95 14.38
N HIS A 230 3.00 -3.20 13.95
CA HIS A 230 4.41 -3.44 14.29
C HIS A 230 4.69 -3.31 15.78
N PHE A 231 4.03 -2.37 16.45
CA PHE A 231 4.20 -2.16 17.90
C PHE A 231 3.16 -2.91 18.76
N GLY A 232 2.32 -3.76 18.13
CA GLY A 232 1.34 -4.56 18.84
C GLY A 232 0.21 -3.77 19.47
N GLU A 233 0.00 -2.51 19.07
CA GLU A 233 -1.09 -1.67 19.55
C GLU A 233 -2.45 -2.20 19.08
N VAL A 234 -2.48 -2.82 17.88
CA VAL A 234 -3.64 -3.51 17.32
C VAL A 234 -3.21 -4.90 16.87
N LYS A 235 -3.93 -5.93 17.29
CA LYS A 235 -3.77 -7.30 16.79
C LYS A 235 -4.78 -7.55 15.67
N ILE A 236 -4.33 -8.17 14.58
CA ILE A 236 -5.19 -8.43 13.41
C ILE A 236 -6.41 -9.30 13.75
N PRO A 237 -6.30 -10.39 14.54
CA PRO A 237 -7.47 -11.18 14.93
C PRO A 237 -8.50 -10.36 15.73
N ASP A 238 -8.05 -9.52 16.66
CA ASP A 238 -8.94 -8.69 17.48
C ASP A 238 -9.66 -7.65 16.61
N LEU A 239 -8.91 -7.01 15.67
CA LEU A 239 -9.49 -6.09 14.69
C LEU A 239 -10.55 -6.76 13.84
N LYS A 240 -10.28 -7.96 13.31
CA LYS A 240 -11.25 -8.70 12.49
C LYS A 240 -12.47 -9.12 13.31
N GLY A 241 -12.29 -9.47 14.57
CA GLY A 241 -13.40 -9.71 15.52
C GLY A 241 -14.30 -8.49 15.66
N LEU A 242 -13.70 -7.31 15.96
CA LEU A 242 -14.44 -6.05 16.08
C LEU A 242 -15.15 -5.67 14.78
N LEU A 243 -14.54 -5.89 13.62
CA LEU A 243 -15.17 -5.63 12.33
C LEU A 243 -16.40 -6.53 12.12
N GLY A 244 -16.30 -7.82 12.46
CA GLY A 244 -17.42 -8.76 12.42
C GLY A 244 -18.58 -8.36 13.34
N GLU A 245 -18.29 -7.94 14.58
CA GLU A 245 -19.27 -7.40 15.53
C GLU A 245 -19.97 -6.13 15.02
N ASN A 246 -19.36 -5.44 14.07
CA ASN A 246 -19.89 -4.23 13.43
C ASN A 246 -20.51 -4.49 12.05
N ASP A 247 -20.86 -5.74 11.72
CA ASP A 247 -21.46 -6.17 10.45
C ASP A 247 -20.57 -5.89 9.21
N ILE A 248 -19.25 -5.78 9.41
CA ILE A 248 -18.28 -5.62 8.32
C ILE A 248 -17.73 -7.00 7.99
N SER A 249 -17.97 -7.46 6.76
CA SER A 249 -17.52 -8.77 6.30
C SER A 249 -15.99 -8.80 6.15
N VAL A 250 -15.34 -9.72 6.86
CA VAL A 250 -13.90 -10.01 6.81
C VAL A 250 -13.67 -11.51 6.66
N ARG A 251 -12.48 -11.91 6.23
CA ARG A 251 -12.04 -13.31 6.27
C ARG A 251 -11.44 -13.59 7.66
N LEU A 252 -11.87 -14.65 8.32
CA LEU A 252 -11.33 -15.12 9.60
C LEU A 252 -10.22 -16.14 9.37
#